data_ac7ed07d39907ef262e5de311e773a52
#
_entry.id   ac7ed07d39907ef262e5de311e773a52
#
_cell.length_a   1.000
_cell.length_b   1.000
_cell.length_c   1.000
_cell.angle_alpha   90.00
_cell.angle_beta   90.00
_cell.angle_gamma   90.00
#
_symmetry.space_group_name_H-M   'P 1'
#
loop_
_entity.id
_entity.type
_entity.pdbx_description
1 polymer ?
#
loop_
_entity_poly.entity_id
_entity_poly.type
_entity_poly.pdbx_seq_one_letter_code
_entity_poly.pdbx_strand_id
1 'polypeptide(L)'
;MDEVAFKVYLEKDANISSKEKAVRSRVAKALKVERDLNINLDSIVCDDRKTYELLISIPQKMNEQNGVYQNAVRKYYEFKNHKKFPRLSDFKRY
;
A
#
# COMPACT_ATOMS: atom_id res chain seq x y z
N MET A 1 4.13 3.89 -9.79
CA MET A 1 4.39 4.29 -8.39
C MET A 1 5.60 5.21 -8.35
N ASP A 2 5.51 6.27 -7.56
CA ASP A 2 6.64 7.16 -7.35
C ASP A 2 7.52 6.60 -6.22
N GLU A 3 8.46 5.76 -6.60
CA GLU A 3 9.29 5.01 -5.65
C GLU A 3 10.17 5.93 -4.79
N VAL A 4 10.79 6.93 -5.38
CA VAL A 4 11.72 7.81 -4.67
C VAL A 4 10.97 8.65 -3.63
N ALA A 5 9.86 9.27 -4.03
CA ALA A 5 9.07 10.09 -3.11
C ALA A 5 8.44 9.24 -2.00
N PHE A 6 7.99 8.04 -2.32
CA PHE A 6 7.43 7.13 -1.31
C PHE A 6 8.50 6.74 -0.28
N LYS A 7 9.71 6.45 -0.75
CA LYS A 7 10.82 6.12 0.14
C LYS A 7 11.09 7.28 1.12
N VAL A 8 11.16 8.51 0.61
CA VAL A 8 11.37 9.68 1.46
C VAL A 8 10.25 9.84 2.48
N TYR A 9 9.00 9.64 2.05
CA TYR A 9 7.86 9.70 2.94
C TYR A 9 7.99 8.69 4.09
N LEU A 10 8.35 7.45 3.77
CA LEU A 10 8.51 6.40 4.77
C LEU A 10 9.66 6.69 5.73
N GLU A 11 10.72 7.28 5.24
CA GLU A 11 11.87 7.63 6.09
C GLU A 11 11.51 8.67 7.15
N LYS A 12 10.51 9.48 6.88
CA LYS A 12 10.03 10.50 7.83
C LYS A 12 8.94 10.00 8.76
N ASP A 13 8.46 8.78 8.58
CA ASP A 13 7.38 8.23 9.40
C ASP A 13 7.92 7.82 10.77
N ALA A 14 7.45 8.52 11.81
CA ALA A 14 7.90 8.28 13.18
C ALA A 14 7.49 6.93 13.74
N ASN A 15 6.50 6.27 13.11
CA ASN A 15 6.01 4.96 13.55
C ASN A 15 6.83 3.79 13.02
N ILE A 16 7.80 4.06 12.15
CA ILE A 16 8.66 3.02 11.59
C ILE A 16 9.91 2.93 12.47
N SER A 17 10.07 1.82 13.19
CA SER A 17 11.18 1.65 14.13
C SER A 17 12.42 1.20 13.41
N SER A 18 12.69 0.33 12.68
CA SER A 18 13.92 -0.01 11.97
C SER A 18 13.89 0.63 10.58
N LYS A 19 14.10 1.93 10.52
CA LYS A 19 13.75 2.71 9.33
C LYS A 19 14.34 2.16 8.03
N GLU A 20 15.63 1.89 7.98
CA GLU A 20 16.25 1.47 6.73
C GLU A 20 15.65 0.17 6.20
N LYS A 21 15.58 -0.85 7.05
CA LYS A 21 15.07 -2.15 6.66
C LYS A 21 13.57 -2.12 6.39
N ALA A 22 12.81 -1.45 7.26
CA ALA A 22 11.36 -1.36 7.11
C ALA A 22 10.98 -0.56 5.87
N VAL A 23 11.69 0.52 5.59
CA VAL A 23 11.44 1.34 4.40
C VAL A 23 11.69 0.53 3.13
N ARG A 24 12.83 -0.15 3.04
CA ARG A 24 13.13 -0.99 1.89
C ARG A 24 12.09 -2.07 1.69
N SER A 25 11.68 -2.71 2.77
CA SER A 25 10.70 -3.78 2.71
C SER A 25 9.36 -3.27 2.18
N ARG A 26 8.89 -2.12 2.66
CA ARG A 26 7.62 -1.58 2.19
C ARG A 26 7.65 -1.15 0.74
N VAL A 27 8.74 -0.51 0.32
CA VAL A 27 8.90 -0.12 -1.08
C VAL A 27 8.94 -1.35 -1.97
N ALA A 28 9.72 -2.36 -1.60
CA ALA A 28 9.83 -3.59 -2.38
C ALA A 28 8.48 -4.31 -2.48
N LYS A 29 7.71 -4.34 -1.40
CA LYS A 29 6.40 -4.99 -1.41
C LYS A 29 5.38 -4.24 -2.27
N ALA A 30 5.39 -2.92 -2.23
CA ALA A 30 4.52 -2.13 -3.09
C ALA A 30 4.86 -2.35 -4.57
N LEU A 31 6.14 -2.38 -4.91
CA LEU A 31 6.57 -2.66 -6.28
C LEU A 31 6.18 -4.08 -6.70
N LYS A 32 6.25 -5.04 -5.79
CA LYS A 32 5.84 -6.41 -6.10
C LYS A 32 4.35 -6.50 -6.39
N VAL A 33 3.53 -5.76 -5.65
CA VAL A 33 2.09 -5.70 -5.94
C VAL A 33 1.85 -5.18 -7.36
N GLU A 34 2.52 -4.08 -7.72
CA GLU A 34 2.38 -3.54 -9.08
C GLU A 34 2.78 -4.55 -10.15
N ARG A 35 3.90 -5.22 -9.93
CA ARG A 35 4.43 -6.17 -10.91
C ARG A 35 3.57 -7.42 -11.02
N ASP A 36 3.23 -8.02 -9.87
CA ASP A 36 2.53 -9.30 -9.86
C ASP A 36 1.08 -9.18 -10.33
N LEU A 37 0.45 -8.04 -10.05
CA LEU A 37 -0.94 -7.81 -10.45
C LEU A 37 -1.07 -6.96 -11.71
N ASN A 38 0.07 -6.53 -12.26
CA ASN A 38 0.12 -5.72 -13.48
C ASN A 38 -0.74 -4.47 -13.37
N ILE A 39 -0.52 -3.70 -12.31
CA ILE A 39 -1.27 -2.47 -12.01
C ILE A 39 -0.33 -1.32 -11.73
N ASN A 40 -0.87 -0.10 -11.77
CA ASN A 40 -0.17 1.11 -11.34
C ASN A 40 -0.84 1.63 -10.08
N LEU A 41 -0.12 1.66 -8.96
CA LEU A 41 -0.69 2.09 -7.69
C LEU A 41 -1.18 3.53 -7.71
N ASP A 42 -0.53 4.41 -8.47
CA ASP A 42 -0.99 5.80 -8.57
C ASP A 42 -2.41 5.91 -9.11
N SER A 43 -2.76 5.06 -10.09
CA SER A 43 -4.11 5.07 -10.65
C SER A 43 -5.13 4.36 -9.76
N ILE A 44 -4.67 3.53 -8.84
CA ILE A 44 -5.54 2.80 -7.91
C ILE A 44 -5.85 3.65 -6.68
N VAL A 45 -4.82 4.22 -6.04
CA VAL A 45 -5.01 4.90 -4.76
C VAL A 45 -5.71 6.25 -4.88
N CYS A 46 -5.85 6.78 -6.09
CA CYS A 46 -6.65 7.99 -6.31
C CYS A 46 -8.16 7.71 -6.28
N ASP A 47 -8.55 6.45 -6.17
CA ASP A 47 -9.95 6.01 -6.12
C ASP A 47 -10.11 5.05 -4.95
N ASP A 48 -10.95 5.42 -3.97
CA ASP A 48 -11.12 4.62 -2.75
C ASP A 48 -11.73 3.25 -3.05
N ARG A 49 -12.66 3.17 -3.99
CA ARG A 49 -13.26 1.89 -4.35
C ARG A 49 -12.24 0.94 -4.96
N LYS A 50 -11.43 1.46 -5.87
CA LYS A 50 -10.37 0.65 -6.49
C LYS A 50 -9.35 0.20 -5.44
N THR A 51 -9.03 1.07 -4.49
CA THR A 51 -8.12 0.74 -3.39
C THR A 51 -8.73 -0.38 -2.55
N TYR A 52 -10.00 -0.28 -2.21
CA TYR A 52 -10.70 -1.33 -1.45
C TYR A 52 -10.66 -2.66 -2.20
N GLU A 53 -11.01 -2.65 -3.47
CA GLU A 53 -11.02 -3.88 -4.28
C GLU A 53 -9.63 -4.50 -4.38
N LEU A 54 -8.61 -3.68 -4.53
CA LEU A 54 -7.24 -4.17 -4.53
C LEU A 54 -6.88 -4.82 -3.19
N LEU A 55 -7.18 -4.16 -2.09
CA LEU A 55 -6.84 -4.68 -0.76
C LEU A 55 -7.50 -6.03 -0.47
N ILE A 56 -8.76 -6.19 -0.84
CA ILE A 56 -9.44 -7.47 -0.60
C ILE A 56 -8.97 -8.58 -1.53
N SER A 57 -8.40 -8.23 -2.69
CA SER A 57 -7.92 -9.21 -3.66
C SER A 57 -6.51 -9.74 -3.37
N ILE A 58 -5.70 -8.95 -2.67
CA ILE A 58 -4.28 -9.29 -2.46
C ILE A 58 -4.08 -10.65 -1.77
N PRO A 59 -4.79 -11.00 -0.68
CA PRO A 59 -4.54 -12.29 -0.03
C PRO A 59 -4.69 -13.49 -0.97
N GLN A 60 -5.67 -13.44 -1.87
CA GLN A 60 -5.87 -14.53 -2.83
C GLN A 60 -4.87 -14.46 -3.97
N LYS A 61 -4.75 -13.30 -4.60
CA LYS A 61 -3.94 -13.16 -5.82
C LYS A 61 -2.46 -13.31 -5.56
N MET A 62 -1.99 -12.92 -4.38
CA MET A 62 -0.58 -13.00 -4.03
C MET A 62 -0.29 -14.13 -3.03
N ASN A 63 -1.33 -14.89 -2.67
CA ASN A 63 -1.20 -16.02 -1.74
C ASN A 63 -0.46 -15.64 -0.47
N GLU A 64 -0.87 -14.52 0.14
CA GLU A 64 -0.19 -13.99 1.32
C GLU A 64 -1.24 -13.54 2.34
N GLN A 65 -1.16 -14.07 3.55
CA GLN A 65 -2.19 -13.87 4.57
C GLN A 65 -1.75 -13.02 5.76
N ASN A 66 -0.48 -12.64 5.83
CA ASN A 66 0.04 -11.86 6.94
C ASN A 66 -0.21 -10.36 6.81
N GLY A 67 -0.77 -9.92 5.68
CA GLY A 67 -1.12 -8.53 5.46
C GLY A 67 0.05 -7.62 5.07
N VAL A 68 1.22 -8.18 4.76
CA VAL A 68 2.40 -7.35 4.46
C VAL A 68 2.23 -6.56 3.16
N TYR A 69 1.61 -7.16 2.15
CA TYR A 69 1.37 -6.46 0.88
C TYR A 69 0.23 -5.46 1.00
N GLN A 70 -0.82 -5.81 1.76
CA GLN A 70 -1.89 -4.86 2.05
C GLN A 70 -1.34 -3.65 2.80
N ASN A 71 -0.46 -3.87 3.77
CA ASN A 71 0.13 -2.76 4.52
C ASN A 71 0.96 -1.84 3.63
N ALA A 72 1.69 -2.39 2.66
CA ALA A 72 2.45 -1.58 1.72
C ALA A 72 1.52 -0.69 0.87
N VAL A 73 0.41 -1.25 0.38
CA VAL A 73 -0.59 -0.50 -0.38
C VAL A 73 -1.25 0.57 0.49
N ARG A 74 -1.59 0.24 1.74
CA ARG A 74 -2.16 1.21 2.67
C ARG A 74 -1.22 2.38 2.92
N LYS A 75 0.08 2.12 3.05
CA LYS A 75 1.06 3.18 3.24
C LYS A 75 1.19 4.03 1.99
N TYR A 76 1.12 3.42 0.82
CA TYR A 76 1.16 4.20 -0.42
C TYR A 76 -0.08 5.09 -0.56
N TYR A 77 -1.26 4.56 -0.21
CA TYR A 77 -2.48 5.36 -0.17
C TYR A 77 -2.33 6.55 0.77
N GLU A 78 -1.82 6.31 1.98
CA GLU A 78 -1.62 7.37 2.97
C GLU A 78 -0.65 8.44 2.45
N PHE A 79 0.42 8.01 1.79
CA PHE A 79 1.38 8.93 1.18
C PHE A 79 0.74 9.83 0.13
N LYS A 80 -0.08 9.27 -0.74
CA LYS A 80 -0.68 10.04 -1.84
C LYS A 80 -1.86 10.90 -1.40
N ASN A 81 -2.62 10.45 -0.40
CA ASN A 81 -3.89 11.09 -0.03
C ASN A 81 -3.83 11.84 1.30
N HIS A 82 -2.72 11.77 2.02
CA HIS A 82 -2.52 12.45 3.31
C HIS A 82 -3.53 12.05 4.37
N LYS A 83 -4.04 10.82 4.30
CA LYS A 83 -4.97 10.25 5.27
C LYS A 83 -4.87 8.74 5.19
N LYS A 84 -5.22 8.06 6.29
CA LYS A 84 -5.21 6.60 6.31
C LYS A 84 -6.45 6.05 5.63
N PHE A 85 -6.29 4.94 4.91
CA PHE A 85 -7.43 4.21 4.38
C PHE A 85 -8.16 3.53 5.56
N PRO A 86 -9.50 3.55 5.59
CA PRO A 86 -10.24 2.90 6.70
C PRO A 86 -10.05 1.40 6.72
N ARG A 87 -10.39 0.78 7.85
CA ARG A 87 -10.40 -0.67 7.93
C ARG A 87 -11.39 -1.22 6.91
N LEU A 88 -11.08 -2.39 6.34
CA LEU A 88 -11.93 -2.95 5.29
C LEU A 88 -13.36 -3.21 5.78
N SER A 89 -13.52 -3.59 7.05
CA SER A 89 -14.84 -3.79 7.64
C SER A 89 -15.65 -2.50 7.77
N ASP A 90 -14.97 -1.35 7.82
CA ASP A 90 -15.60 -0.05 7.96
C ASP A 90 -15.86 0.64 6.62
N PHE A 91 -15.30 0.12 5.55
CA PHE A 91 -15.46 0.73 4.23
C PHE A 91 -16.83 0.42 3.66
N LYS A 92 -17.59 1.48 3.36
CA LYS A 92 -18.94 1.33 2.78
C LYS A 92 -18.84 1.25 1.27
N ARG A 93 -19.42 0.22 0.70
CA ARG A 93 -19.44 0.01 -0.75
C ARG A 93 -20.66 0.70 -1.35
N TYR A 94 -20.43 1.33 -2.47
CA TYR A 94 -21.50 2.02 -3.19
C TYR A 94 -21.88 1.27 -4.45
#